data_a6503595ae42e0ab0053b233d240899c
#
_entry.id   a6503595ae42e0ab0053b233d240899c
#
_cell.length_a   1.000
_cell.length_b   1.000
_cell.length_c   1.000
_cell.angle_alpha   90.00
_cell.angle_beta   90.00
_cell.angle_gamma   90.00
#
_symmetry.space_group_name_H-M   'P 1'
#
loop_
_entity.id
_entity.type
_entity.pdbx_description
1 polymer ?
#
loop_
_entity_poly.entity_id
_entity_poly.type
_entity_poly.pdbx_seq_one_letter_code
_entity_poly.pdbx_strand_id
1 'polypeptide(L)'
;IGAAMGALISGYFIIPMIGIKNTINLAVWINLLAAGIAYIYANSQNYIHISEKLLDKSSTTQSNKSSLINTSFSFVIVMIIGFVCLGLETVYVHMLAIVAGNSVYAFSLMLFTFLIGLGLGSELSRQLMVKNINAIYFICMLSIFLSLTIILTLFTWDQIPGYFASFEHFPFIDSFAEREFIRGLVCFLVMFPPAVIIGCLYPTCLQHVSNMARGIKIQAISSAIALNTVGNILGVLIIGFVILPYFGAMNSIILLAYLSFIICIYCIMFHNFKQKIVTLFFIFLIVVAYLNLPKNFNHNRLATGSNVYFKEYNYGEVIAHHESLDGGLTTVHESHMPNDRTIRTLQTNGKFQGTDRSEGEMIPQLGFGLVPLLHTKQRNDALVIGYGTGTTTKILYEAGFENMDVVDISNDIFTLANK
;
A
#
# COMPACT_ATOMS: atom_id res chain seq x y z
N ILE A 1 -8.72 -4.00 15.99
CA ILE A 1 -9.82 -3.01 15.97
C ILE A 1 -9.34 -1.65 16.48
N GLY A 2 -8.67 -1.54 17.66
CA GLY A 2 -8.20 -0.26 18.20
C GLY A 2 -7.29 0.52 17.25
N ALA A 3 -6.31 -0.14 16.60
CA ALA A 3 -5.43 0.50 15.63
C ALA A 3 -6.20 1.02 14.39
N ALA A 4 -7.18 0.25 13.90
CA ALA A 4 -8.02 0.67 12.79
C ALA A 4 -8.84 1.92 13.13
N MET A 5 -9.51 1.91 14.29
CA MET A 5 -10.25 3.08 14.78
C MET A 5 -9.34 4.28 15.00
N GLY A 6 -8.12 4.06 15.54
CA GLY A 6 -7.11 5.09 15.70
C GLY A 6 -6.72 5.75 14.39
N ALA A 7 -6.52 4.98 13.32
CA ALA A 7 -6.21 5.49 11.99
C ALA A 7 -7.34 6.39 11.44
N LEU A 8 -8.59 5.91 11.53
CA LEU A 8 -9.75 6.65 11.05
C LEU A 8 -9.98 7.96 11.83
N ILE A 9 -9.99 7.87 13.18
CA ILE A 9 -10.22 9.01 14.05
C ILE A 9 -9.11 10.05 13.89
N SER A 10 -7.85 9.62 13.80
CA SER A 10 -6.72 10.54 13.61
C SER A 10 -6.84 11.31 12.30
N GLY A 11 -7.12 10.63 11.19
CA GLY A 11 -7.18 11.27 9.88
C GLY A 11 -8.36 12.20 9.69
N TYR A 12 -9.55 11.79 10.14
CA TYR A 12 -10.78 12.56 9.87
C TYR A 12 -11.11 13.60 10.93
N PHE A 13 -10.65 13.42 12.17
CA PHE A 13 -11.01 14.29 13.27
C PHE A 13 -9.81 14.97 13.92
N ILE A 14 -8.80 14.22 14.36
CA ILE A 14 -7.75 14.79 15.20
C ILE A 14 -6.82 15.68 14.38
N ILE A 15 -6.29 15.20 13.25
CA ILE A 15 -5.38 15.98 12.40
C ILE A 15 -6.02 17.27 11.88
N PRO A 16 -7.27 17.26 11.36
CA PRO A 16 -7.93 18.49 10.95
C PRO A 16 -8.17 19.49 12.09
N MET A 17 -8.42 19.02 13.33
CA MET A 17 -8.74 19.88 14.47
C MET A 17 -7.50 20.50 15.13
N ILE A 18 -6.44 19.73 15.34
CA ILE A 18 -5.27 20.15 16.13
C ILE A 18 -3.95 20.12 15.36
N GLY A 19 -3.96 19.70 14.10
CA GLY A 19 -2.79 19.59 13.22
C GLY A 19 -1.90 18.38 13.53
N ILE A 20 -1.01 18.07 12.59
CA ILE A 20 -0.15 16.86 12.64
C ILE A 20 0.73 16.84 13.89
N LYS A 21 1.40 17.96 14.21
CA LYS A 21 2.32 18.04 15.37
C LYS A 21 1.64 17.71 16.70
N ASN A 22 0.48 18.29 16.93
CA ASN A 22 -0.26 18.05 18.18
C ASN A 22 -0.87 16.65 18.23
N THR A 23 -1.26 16.10 17.09
CA THR A 23 -1.73 14.71 16.98
C THR A 23 -0.63 13.72 17.36
N ILE A 24 0.61 13.94 16.90
CA ILE A 24 1.77 13.12 17.29
C ILE A 24 2.01 13.23 18.80
N ASN A 25 1.99 14.45 19.36
CA ASN A 25 2.15 14.65 20.81
C ASN A 25 1.05 13.92 21.60
N LEU A 26 -0.20 14.00 21.16
CA LEU A 26 -1.31 13.28 21.78
C LEU A 26 -1.08 11.76 21.77
N ALA A 27 -0.65 11.21 20.65
CA ALA A 27 -0.33 9.79 20.53
C ALA A 27 0.81 9.36 21.49
N VAL A 28 1.84 10.20 21.65
CA VAL A 28 2.92 9.97 22.64
C VAL A 28 2.37 9.93 24.06
N TRP A 29 1.51 10.90 24.44
CA TRP A 29 0.91 10.94 25.77
C TRP A 29 0.00 9.73 26.05
N ILE A 30 -0.80 9.29 25.07
CA ILE A 30 -1.62 8.08 25.19
C ILE A 30 -0.74 6.84 25.41
N ASN A 31 0.36 6.70 24.67
CA ASN A 31 1.31 5.60 24.85
C ASN A 31 1.99 5.62 26.21
N LEU A 32 2.39 6.79 26.70
CA LEU A 32 2.98 6.95 28.05
C LEU A 32 1.97 6.59 29.15
N LEU A 33 0.71 7.01 29.01
CA LEU A 33 -0.36 6.63 29.92
C LEU A 33 -0.59 5.12 29.92
N ALA A 34 -0.67 4.50 28.75
CA ALA A 34 -0.83 3.05 28.64
C ALA A 34 0.35 2.28 29.27
N ALA A 35 1.58 2.74 29.04
CA ALA A 35 2.77 2.18 29.69
C ALA A 35 2.75 2.35 31.20
N GLY A 36 2.34 3.52 31.70
CA GLY A 36 2.17 3.79 33.14
C GLY A 36 1.14 2.89 33.81
N ILE A 37 -0.02 2.73 33.17
CA ILE A 37 -1.07 1.82 33.67
C ILE A 37 -0.56 0.37 33.69
N ALA A 38 0.09 -0.08 32.62
CA ALA A 38 0.66 -1.42 32.54
C ALA A 38 1.73 -1.65 33.63
N TYR A 39 2.58 -0.66 33.88
CA TYR A 39 3.60 -0.72 34.95
C TYR A 39 2.99 -0.81 36.35
N ILE A 40 1.98 0.04 36.64
CA ILE A 40 1.27 0.01 37.93
C ILE A 40 0.58 -1.34 38.13
N TYR A 41 -0.11 -1.85 37.10
CA TYR A 41 -0.77 -3.14 37.13
C TYR A 41 0.19 -4.31 37.35
N ALA A 42 1.32 -4.32 36.63
CA ALA A 42 2.36 -5.33 36.77
C ALA A 42 2.98 -5.32 38.18
N ASN A 43 3.19 -4.15 38.77
CA ASN A 43 3.76 -4.00 40.09
C ASN A 43 2.76 -4.36 41.22
N SER A 44 1.46 -4.19 40.98
CA SER A 44 0.40 -4.58 41.95
C SER A 44 0.15 -6.08 42.03
N GLN A 45 0.53 -6.81 40.99
CA GLN A 45 0.45 -8.27 40.94
C GLN A 45 1.83 -8.85 41.23
N ASN A 46 2.03 -9.59 42.32
CA ASN A 46 3.28 -10.31 42.63
C ASN A 46 3.57 -11.43 41.58
N TYR A 47 3.83 -11.02 40.33
CA TYR A 47 4.03 -11.91 39.18
C TYR A 47 5.39 -12.62 39.13
N ILE A 48 6.27 -12.39 40.13
CA ILE A 48 7.66 -12.87 40.09
C ILE A 48 7.76 -14.42 40.25
N HIS A 49 6.75 -15.08 40.77
CA HIS A 49 6.85 -16.54 41.05
C HIS A 49 6.42 -17.51 39.94
N ILE A 50 5.83 -17.05 38.86
CA ILE A 50 5.34 -17.95 37.78
C ILE A 50 6.41 -18.20 36.71
N SER A 51 7.31 -17.27 36.49
CA SER A 51 8.33 -17.36 35.43
C SER A 51 9.41 -18.42 35.73
N GLU A 52 9.84 -18.54 36.97
CA GLU A 52 10.86 -19.55 37.35
C GLU A 52 10.36 -20.99 37.30
N LYS A 53 9.09 -21.24 37.63
CA LYS A 53 8.50 -22.59 37.59
C LYS A 53 8.27 -23.14 36.18
N LEU A 54 8.22 -22.26 35.16
CA LEU A 54 8.05 -22.68 33.76
C LEU A 54 9.40 -22.93 33.08
N LEU A 55 10.48 -22.29 33.54
CA LEU A 55 11.84 -22.48 33.02
C LEU A 55 12.47 -23.81 33.45
N ASP A 56 12.14 -24.30 34.64
CA ASP A 56 12.75 -25.50 35.21
C ASP A 56 12.19 -26.82 34.64
N LYS A 57 11.07 -26.77 33.88
CA LYS A 57 10.44 -27.95 33.23
C LYS A 57 10.89 -28.21 31.78
N SER A 58 11.79 -27.40 31.23
CA SER A 58 12.16 -27.46 29.77
C SER A 58 13.48 -28.18 29.47
N SER A 59 14.10 -28.85 30.44
CA SER A 59 15.32 -29.65 30.18
C SER A 59 14.98 -31.12 29.97
N THR A 60 15.36 -31.60 28.81
CA THR A 60 15.39 -33.01 28.32
C THR A 60 14.20 -33.47 27.49
N THR A 61 14.28 -33.26 26.18
CA THR A 61 13.76 -34.26 25.23
C THR A 61 14.59 -34.22 23.94
N GLN A 62 15.15 -35.37 23.58
CA GLN A 62 15.93 -35.58 22.35
C GLN A 62 15.13 -35.14 21.12
N SER A 63 15.70 -34.21 20.36
CA SER A 63 15.15 -33.71 19.11
C SER A 63 15.36 -34.72 17.98
N ASN A 64 14.32 -35.35 17.48
CA ASN A 64 14.35 -36.13 16.25
C ASN A 64 14.64 -35.23 15.05
N LYS A 65 15.66 -35.55 14.21
CA LYS A 65 16.08 -34.78 13.01
C LYS A 65 14.93 -34.45 12.03
N SER A 66 13.92 -35.31 11.92
CA SER A 66 12.75 -35.06 11.05
C SER A 66 11.82 -33.97 11.56
N SER A 67 11.75 -33.71 12.87
CA SER A 67 10.97 -32.60 13.44
C SER A 67 11.64 -31.25 13.20
N LEU A 68 12.96 -31.20 13.17
CA LEU A 68 13.72 -29.97 12.92
C LEU A 68 13.54 -29.44 11.50
N ILE A 69 13.54 -30.32 10.47
CA ILE A 69 13.36 -29.91 9.07
C ILE A 69 11.96 -29.30 8.87
N ASN A 70 10.91 -29.94 9.41
CA ASN A 70 9.55 -29.43 9.30
C ASN A 70 9.33 -28.10 10.05
N THR A 71 10.02 -27.90 11.18
CA THR A 71 9.93 -26.65 11.95
C THR A 71 10.65 -25.51 11.24
N SER A 72 11.86 -25.74 10.71
CA SER A 72 12.62 -24.73 9.96
C SER A 72 11.85 -24.20 8.76
N PHE A 73 11.07 -25.04 8.14
CA PHE A 73 10.30 -24.70 6.97
C PHE A 73 9.09 -23.81 7.30
N SER A 74 8.40 -24.10 8.39
CA SER A 74 7.30 -23.25 8.88
C SER A 74 7.76 -21.84 9.21
N PHE A 75 9.01 -21.66 9.61
CA PHE A 75 9.63 -20.35 9.82
C PHE A 75 9.80 -19.55 8.54
N VAL A 76 10.21 -20.21 7.44
CA VAL A 76 10.31 -19.55 6.12
C VAL A 76 8.94 -19.09 5.62
N ILE A 77 7.90 -19.91 5.79
CA ILE A 77 6.53 -19.51 5.43
C ILE A 77 6.11 -18.26 6.20
N VAL A 78 6.34 -18.24 7.52
CA VAL A 78 5.96 -17.08 8.36
C VAL A 78 6.70 -15.82 7.93
N MET A 79 7.98 -15.92 7.55
CA MET A 79 8.76 -14.81 7.02
C MET A 79 8.21 -14.31 5.66
N ILE A 80 7.85 -15.23 4.75
CA ILE A 80 7.24 -14.88 3.46
C ILE A 80 5.88 -14.21 3.68
N ILE A 81 5.07 -14.67 4.63
CA ILE A 81 3.76 -14.04 4.96
C ILE A 81 3.98 -12.60 5.41
N GLY A 82 4.96 -12.35 6.28
CA GLY A 82 5.32 -10.99 6.69
C GLY A 82 5.74 -10.14 5.49
N PHE A 83 6.62 -10.66 4.64
CA PHE A 83 7.06 -9.98 3.42
C PHE A 83 5.88 -9.59 2.52
N VAL A 84 4.97 -10.55 2.26
CA VAL A 84 3.79 -10.31 1.42
C VAL A 84 2.83 -9.32 2.10
N CYS A 85 2.65 -9.39 3.41
CA CYS A 85 1.73 -8.53 4.16
C CYS A 85 2.07 -7.04 3.98
N LEU A 86 3.25 -6.61 4.42
CA LEU A 86 3.64 -5.20 4.32
C LEU A 86 4.10 -4.79 2.92
N GLY A 87 4.64 -5.72 2.13
CA GLY A 87 4.92 -5.46 0.71
C GLY A 87 3.64 -5.15 -0.06
N LEU A 88 2.56 -5.89 0.18
CA LEU A 88 1.26 -5.66 -0.46
C LEU A 88 0.62 -4.34 0.01
N GLU A 89 0.69 -4.05 1.31
CA GLU A 89 0.24 -2.77 1.85
C GLU A 89 0.94 -1.60 1.14
N THR A 90 2.27 -1.67 1.00
CA THR A 90 3.08 -0.63 0.34
C THR A 90 2.62 -0.39 -1.10
N VAL A 91 2.48 -1.45 -1.91
CA VAL A 91 2.06 -1.31 -3.31
C VAL A 91 0.61 -0.86 -3.43
N TYR A 92 -0.29 -1.38 -2.58
CA TYR A 92 -1.71 -1.00 -2.64
C TYR A 92 -1.94 0.44 -2.19
N VAL A 93 -1.21 0.92 -1.19
CA VAL A 93 -1.24 2.34 -0.80
C VAL A 93 -0.74 3.21 -1.94
N HIS A 94 0.34 2.81 -2.62
CA HIS A 94 0.85 3.51 -3.80
C HIS A 94 -0.19 3.56 -4.92
N MET A 95 -0.76 2.44 -5.32
CA MET A 95 -1.78 2.38 -6.38
C MET A 95 -3.06 3.15 -6.02
N LEU A 96 -3.52 3.03 -4.77
CA LEU A 96 -4.68 3.78 -4.30
C LEU A 96 -4.40 5.29 -4.22
N ALA A 97 -3.17 5.70 -3.92
CA ALA A 97 -2.78 7.11 -3.98
C ALA A 97 -2.92 7.68 -5.41
N ILE A 98 -2.65 6.86 -6.43
CA ILE A 98 -2.85 7.22 -7.84
C ILE A 98 -4.35 7.33 -8.17
N VAL A 99 -5.14 6.30 -7.87
CA VAL A 99 -6.52 6.17 -8.36
C VAL A 99 -7.60 6.70 -7.41
N ALA A 100 -7.34 6.81 -6.11
CA ALA A 100 -8.29 7.30 -5.10
C ALA A 100 -7.83 8.59 -4.41
N GLY A 101 -6.57 8.99 -4.60
CA GLY A 101 -5.97 10.20 -4.09
C GLY A 101 -4.99 9.97 -2.94
N ASN A 102 -4.08 10.94 -2.77
CA ASN A 102 -2.98 10.91 -1.80
C ASN A 102 -3.18 11.88 -0.62
N SER A 103 -4.43 12.10 -0.20
CA SER A 103 -4.75 12.93 0.96
C SER A 103 -4.59 12.15 2.27
N VAL A 104 -4.47 12.88 3.39
CA VAL A 104 -4.47 12.29 4.74
C VAL A 104 -5.75 11.46 4.97
N TYR A 105 -6.88 11.90 4.45
CA TYR A 105 -8.16 11.19 4.53
C TYR A 105 -8.11 9.85 3.79
N ALA A 106 -7.66 9.87 2.52
CA ALA A 106 -7.53 8.66 1.71
C ALA A 106 -6.58 7.65 2.37
N PHE A 107 -5.41 8.10 2.84
CA PHE A 107 -4.47 7.24 3.57
C PHE A 107 -5.08 6.64 4.84
N SER A 108 -5.87 7.42 5.58
CA SER A 108 -6.55 6.92 6.79
C SER A 108 -7.60 5.85 6.47
N LEU A 109 -8.35 5.99 5.37
CA LEU A 109 -9.28 4.97 4.88
C LEU A 109 -8.55 3.68 4.46
N MET A 110 -7.44 3.81 3.74
CA MET A 110 -6.60 2.68 3.33
C MET A 110 -6.10 1.90 4.55
N LEU A 111 -5.48 2.61 5.49
CA LEU A 111 -4.94 2.02 6.71
C LEU A 111 -6.04 1.41 7.59
N PHE A 112 -7.17 2.10 7.76
CA PHE A 112 -8.35 1.57 8.46
C PHE A 112 -8.81 0.25 7.84
N THR A 113 -8.98 0.23 6.53
CA THR A 113 -9.47 -0.94 5.79
C THR A 113 -8.53 -2.13 5.93
N PHE A 114 -7.23 -1.89 5.80
CA PHE A 114 -6.22 -2.93 5.94
C PHE A 114 -6.19 -3.51 7.36
N LEU A 115 -6.13 -2.65 8.37
CA LEU A 115 -6.08 -3.08 9.78
C LEU A 115 -7.36 -3.77 10.25
N ILE A 116 -8.54 -3.32 9.81
CA ILE A 116 -9.80 -4.01 10.15
C ILE A 116 -9.87 -5.38 9.47
N GLY A 117 -9.39 -5.47 8.21
CA GLY A 117 -9.27 -6.74 7.50
C GLY A 117 -8.38 -7.75 8.23
N LEU A 118 -7.18 -7.34 8.64
CA LEU A 118 -6.26 -8.16 9.44
C LEU A 118 -6.91 -8.63 10.75
N GLY A 119 -7.59 -7.71 11.45
CA GLY A 119 -8.27 -8.02 12.72
C GLY A 119 -9.41 -9.00 12.56
N LEU A 120 -10.28 -8.82 11.58
CA LEU A 120 -11.40 -9.73 11.32
C LEU A 120 -10.91 -11.08 10.77
N GLY A 121 -9.88 -11.09 9.95
CA GLY A 121 -9.24 -12.31 9.49
C GLY A 121 -8.66 -13.13 10.64
N SER A 122 -7.98 -12.48 11.58
CA SER A 122 -7.44 -13.14 12.78
C SER A 122 -8.53 -13.77 13.64
N GLU A 123 -9.66 -13.09 13.82
CA GLU A 123 -10.81 -13.62 14.54
C GLU A 123 -11.46 -14.79 13.78
N LEU A 124 -11.60 -14.69 12.46
CA LEU A 124 -12.11 -15.76 11.62
C LEU A 124 -11.22 -17.02 11.72
N SER A 125 -9.89 -16.84 11.67
CA SER A 125 -8.94 -17.93 11.90
C SER A 125 -9.17 -18.64 13.24
N ARG A 126 -9.31 -17.87 14.31
CA ARG A 126 -9.59 -18.40 15.65
C ARG A 126 -10.85 -19.29 15.68
N GLN A 127 -11.94 -18.83 15.05
CA GLN A 127 -13.21 -19.56 15.00
C GLN A 127 -13.11 -20.84 14.16
N LEU A 128 -12.40 -20.79 13.02
CA LEU A 128 -12.24 -21.94 12.14
C LEU A 128 -11.32 -23.01 12.74
N MET A 129 -10.31 -22.60 13.48
CA MET A 129 -9.36 -23.50 14.15
C MET A 129 -10.02 -24.37 15.25
N VAL A 130 -11.08 -23.86 15.90
CA VAL A 130 -11.87 -24.65 16.87
C VAL A 130 -12.53 -25.86 16.21
N LYS A 131 -12.77 -25.84 14.90
CA LYS A 131 -13.38 -26.94 14.14
C LYS A 131 -12.40 -28.04 13.71
N ASN A 132 -11.19 -28.12 14.30
CA ASN A 132 -10.16 -29.14 14.02
C ASN A 132 -9.79 -29.29 12.54
N ILE A 133 -9.78 -28.19 11.78
CA ILE A 133 -9.34 -28.18 10.39
C ILE A 133 -7.83 -28.45 10.36
N ASN A 134 -7.37 -29.24 9.39
CA ASN A 134 -5.94 -29.46 9.19
C ASN A 134 -5.26 -28.11 8.86
N ALA A 135 -4.40 -27.63 9.75
CA ALA A 135 -3.77 -26.32 9.65
C ALA A 135 -3.01 -26.13 8.33
N ILE A 136 -2.30 -27.16 7.84
CA ILE A 136 -1.53 -27.06 6.60
C ILE A 136 -2.44 -26.98 5.39
N TYR A 137 -3.52 -27.76 5.36
CA TYR A 137 -4.52 -27.65 4.29
C TYR A 137 -5.16 -26.26 4.29
N PHE A 138 -5.44 -25.70 5.46
CA PHE A 138 -5.99 -24.35 5.58
C PHE A 138 -4.99 -23.28 5.14
N ILE A 139 -3.70 -23.37 5.51
CA ILE A 139 -2.62 -22.51 5.00
C ILE A 139 -2.55 -22.58 3.48
N CYS A 140 -2.60 -23.78 2.90
CA CYS A 140 -2.60 -23.99 1.46
C CYS A 140 -3.77 -23.25 0.78
N MET A 141 -5.00 -23.43 1.26
CA MET A 141 -6.19 -22.79 0.71
C MET A 141 -6.11 -21.25 0.84
N LEU A 142 -5.74 -20.75 2.00
CA LEU A 142 -5.58 -19.30 2.21
C LEU A 142 -4.52 -18.71 1.28
N SER A 143 -3.41 -19.40 1.05
CA SER A 143 -2.35 -18.93 0.13
C SER A 143 -2.81 -18.90 -1.32
N ILE A 144 -3.64 -19.87 -1.74
CA ILE A 144 -4.29 -19.87 -3.05
C ILE A 144 -5.24 -18.66 -3.19
N PHE A 145 -6.13 -18.47 -2.21
CA PHE A 145 -7.07 -17.35 -2.24
C PHE A 145 -6.37 -16.00 -2.18
N LEU A 146 -5.26 -15.90 -1.42
CA LEU A 146 -4.44 -14.69 -1.37
C LEU A 146 -3.84 -14.39 -2.75
N SER A 147 -3.19 -15.36 -3.37
CA SER A 147 -2.63 -15.20 -4.72
C SER A 147 -3.72 -14.80 -5.73
N LEU A 148 -4.88 -15.48 -5.69
CA LEU A 148 -6.00 -15.19 -6.59
C LEU A 148 -6.56 -13.77 -6.39
N THR A 149 -6.79 -13.35 -5.15
CA THR A 149 -7.29 -11.99 -4.86
C THR A 149 -6.31 -10.92 -5.31
N ILE A 150 -4.99 -11.13 -5.11
CA ILE A 150 -3.96 -10.20 -5.58
C ILE A 150 -3.96 -10.12 -7.11
N ILE A 151 -4.02 -11.26 -7.82
CA ILE A 151 -4.05 -11.29 -9.29
C ILE A 151 -5.29 -10.59 -9.84
N LEU A 152 -6.46 -10.80 -9.22
CA LEU A 152 -7.70 -10.18 -9.67
C LEU A 152 -7.64 -8.65 -9.62
N THR A 153 -6.89 -8.07 -8.70
CA THR A 153 -6.73 -6.61 -8.67
C THR A 153 -5.98 -6.05 -9.88
N LEU A 154 -5.11 -6.84 -10.53
CA LEU A 154 -4.41 -6.42 -11.75
C LEU A 154 -5.35 -6.09 -12.92
N PHE A 155 -6.55 -6.69 -12.92
CA PHE A 155 -7.58 -6.43 -13.94
C PHE A 155 -8.50 -5.26 -13.59
N THR A 156 -8.36 -4.69 -12.38
CA THR A 156 -9.30 -3.68 -11.87
C THR A 156 -8.66 -2.29 -11.71
N TRP A 157 -7.34 -2.19 -11.54
CA TRP A 157 -6.69 -0.92 -11.21
C TRP A 157 -6.97 0.19 -12.23
N ASP A 158 -6.88 -0.10 -13.52
CA ASP A 158 -7.13 0.88 -14.60
C ASP A 158 -8.63 1.11 -14.88
N GLN A 159 -9.52 0.36 -14.24
CA GLN A 159 -10.97 0.58 -14.31
C GLN A 159 -11.49 1.51 -13.20
N ILE A 160 -10.76 1.63 -12.09
CA ILE A 160 -11.17 2.43 -10.92
C ILE A 160 -11.41 3.91 -11.28
N PRO A 161 -10.57 4.61 -12.07
CA PRO A 161 -10.88 5.97 -12.46
C PRO A 161 -12.19 6.11 -13.22
N GLY A 162 -12.51 5.18 -14.13
CA GLY A 162 -13.80 5.15 -14.81
C GLY A 162 -15.00 4.96 -13.88
N TYR A 163 -14.83 4.21 -12.79
CA TYR A 163 -15.84 4.12 -11.73
C TYR A 163 -16.07 5.48 -11.06
N PHE A 164 -15.03 6.25 -10.73
CA PHE A 164 -15.22 7.60 -10.19
C PHE A 164 -15.89 8.54 -11.21
N ALA A 165 -15.52 8.46 -12.48
CA ALA A 165 -16.12 9.26 -13.55
C ALA A 165 -17.62 8.97 -13.74
N SER A 166 -18.08 7.74 -13.50
CA SER A 166 -19.49 7.36 -13.62
C SER A 166 -20.42 8.15 -12.72
N PHE A 167 -19.90 8.81 -11.69
CA PHE A 167 -20.65 9.65 -10.77
C PHE A 167 -20.84 11.10 -11.24
N GLU A 168 -20.30 11.52 -12.39
CA GLU A 168 -20.40 12.88 -12.92
C GLU A 168 -21.84 13.40 -13.00
N HIS A 169 -22.80 12.53 -13.31
CA HIS A 169 -24.21 12.90 -13.50
C HIS A 169 -25.08 12.65 -12.26
N PHE A 170 -24.50 12.23 -11.15
CA PHE A 170 -25.25 11.99 -9.92
C PHE A 170 -25.32 13.26 -9.05
N PRO A 171 -26.52 13.90 -8.93
CA PRO A 171 -26.67 15.16 -8.19
C PRO A 171 -26.46 15.05 -6.68
N PHE A 172 -26.18 13.85 -6.18
CA PHE A 172 -25.98 13.57 -4.75
C PHE A 172 -24.51 13.54 -4.32
N ILE A 173 -23.51 13.79 -5.24
CA ILE A 173 -22.09 13.64 -4.92
C ILE A 173 -21.37 15.00 -4.97
N ASP A 174 -21.94 15.98 -4.27
CA ASP A 174 -21.35 17.32 -4.16
C ASP A 174 -20.61 17.55 -2.84
N SER A 175 -21.00 16.82 -1.78
CA SER A 175 -20.38 17.00 -0.48
C SER A 175 -19.07 16.21 -0.34
N PHE A 176 -18.17 16.73 0.50
CA PHE A 176 -16.93 16.05 0.86
C PHE A 176 -17.18 14.64 1.41
N ALA A 177 -18.19 14.49 2.28
CA ALA A 177 -18.50 13.21 2.93
C ALA A 177 -18.90 12.12 1.93
N GLU A 178 -19.69 12.46 0.92
CA GLU A 178 -20.13 11.53 -0.14
C GLU A 178 -18.96 11.07 -1.01
N ARG A 179 -18.09 12.00 -1.40
CA ARG A 179 -16.86 11.66 -2.15
C ARG A 179 -15.93 10.78 -1.36
N GLU A 180 -15.73 11.06 -0.07
CA GLU A 180 -14.91 10.21 0.81
C GLU A 180 -15.54 8.83 1.04
N PHE A 181 -16.87 8.74 1.11
CA PHE A 181 -17.55 7.45 1.20
C PHE A 181 -17.29 6.58 -0.04
N ILE A 182 -17.35 7.15 -1.25
CA ILE A 182 -17.05 6.43 -2.49
C ILE A 182 -15.59 5.99 -2.53
N ARG A 183 -14.65 6.87 -2.13
CA ARG A 183 -13.23 6.51 -2.01
C ARG A 183 -13.03 5.38 -1.01
N GLY A 184 -13.69 5.47 0.14
CA GLY A 184 -13.67 4.42 1.17
C GLY A 184 -14.18 3.08 0.65
N LEU A 185 -15.23 3.08 -0.15
CA LEU A 185 -15.75 1.86 -0.76
C LEU A 185 -14.74 1.22 -1.72
N VAL A 186 -14.06 2.01 -2.56
CA VAL A 186 -12.99 1.51 -3.44
C VAL A 186 -11.84 0.93 -2.61
N CYS A 187 -11.36 1.65 -1.59
CA CYS A 187 -10.32 1.15 -0.69
C CYS A 187 -10.75 -0.17 -0.03
N PHE A 188 -12.00 -0.25 0.42
CA PHE A 188 -12.56 -1.45 1.04
C PHE A 188 -12.60 -2.63 0.07
N LEU A 189 -13.11 -2.44 -1.13
CA LEU A 189 -13.24 -3.53 -2.11
C LEU A 189 -11.87 -4.07 -2.57
N VAL A 190 -10.86 -3.22 -2.66
CA VAL A 190 -9.53 -3.62 -3.13
C VAL A 190 -8.66 -4.19 -2.00
N MET A 191 -8.58 -3.52 -0.84
CA MET A 191 -7.64 -3.89 0.23
C MET A 191 -8.21 -4.91 1.22
N PHE A 192 -9.51 -4.89 1.48
CA PHE A 192 -10.11 -5.71 2.53
C PHE A 192 -10.01 -7.22 2.26
N PRO A 193 -10.31 -7.74 1.05
CA PRO A 193 -10.24 -9.19 0.81
C PRO A 193 -8.84 -9.79 1.07
N PRO A 194 -7.74 -9.29 0.48
CA PRO A 194 -6.42 -9.82 0.78
C PRO A 194 -6.00 -9.59 2.23
N ALA A 195 -6.38 -8.48 2.87
CA ALA A 195 -6.07 -8.22 4.27
C ALA A 195 -6.72 -9.24 5.21
N VAL A 196 -7.99 -9.61 4.98
CA VAL A 196 -8.68 -10.67 5.74
C VAL A 196 -7.96 -12.01 5.58
N ILE A 197 -7.54 -12.35 4.37
CA ILE A 197 -6.84 -13.62 4.11
C ILE A 197 -5.48 -13.64 4.83
N ILE A 198 -4.70 -12.56 4.76
CA ILE A 198 -3.44 -12.43 5.49
C ILE A 198 -3.68 -12.51 7.01
N GLY A 199 -4.71 -11.82 7.48
CA GLY A 199 -5.14 -11.88 8.89
C GLY A 199 -5.52 -13.28 9.36
N CYS A 200 -6.07 -14.14 8.49
CA CYS A 200 -6.29 -15.54 8.76
C CYS A 200 -5.00 -16.36 8.72
N LEU A 201 -4.14 -16.09 7.76
CA LEU A 201 -2.98 -16.90 7.42
C LEU A 201 -1.93 -16.88 8.54
N TYR A 202 -1.62 -15.71 9.09
CA TYR A 202 -0.58 -15.53 10.10
C TYR A 202 -0.86 -16.31 11.41
N PRO A 203 -2.03 -16.18 12.08
CA PRO A 203 -2.33 -16.95 13.30
C PRO A 203 -2.38 -18.46 13.03
N THR A 204 -2.87 -18.87 11.85
CA THR A 204 -2.88 -20.27 11.43
C THR A 204 -1.47 -20.85 11.38
N CYS A 205 -0.52 -20.11 10.81
CA CYS A 205 0.89 -20.52 10.77
C CYS A 205 1.52 -20.57 12.16
N LEU A 206 1.25 -19.60 13.04
CA LEU A 206 1.73 -19.61 14.41
C LEU A 206 1.21 -20.83 15.18
N GLN A 207 -0.06 -21.17 15.02
CA GLN A 207 -0.63 -22.36 15.64
C GLN A 207 0.01 -23.63 15.09
N HIS A 208 0.26 -23.70 13.79
CA HIS A 208 0.97 -24.82 13.17
C HIS A 208 2.38 -24.98 13.76
N VAL A 209 3.16 -23.90 13.85
CA VAL A 209 4.49 -23.88 14.49
C VAL A 209 4.42 -24.35 15.94
N SER A 210 3.44 -23.84 16.72
CA SER A 210 3.23 -24.21 18.11
C SER A 210 2.93 -25.71 18.28
N ASN A 211 2.14 -26.30 17.38
CA ASN A 211 1.79 -27.71 17.41
C ASN A 211 2.96 -28.62 17.05
N MET A 212 3.86 -28.17 16.18
CA MET A 212 5.05 -28.92 15.79
C MET A 212 6.15 -28.90 16.85
N ALA A 213 6.27 -27.81 17.58
CA ALA A 213 7.36 -27.55 18.54
C ALA A 213 7.08 -28.21 19.90
N ARG A 214 7.12 -29.54 19.94
CA ARG A 214 6.96 -30.32 21.20
C ARG A 214 8.08 -29.97 22.20
N GLY A 215 7.71 -29.42 23.37
CA GLY A 215 8.65 -29.07 24.44
C GLY A 215 9.25 -27.66 24.41
N ILE A 216 9.34 -27.01 23.27
CA ILE A 216 9.94 -25.65 23.09
C ILE A 216 8.95 -24.65 22.46
N LYS A 217 7.66 -24.77 22.76
CA LYS A 217 6.59 -24.00 22.14
C LYS A 217 6.80 -22.50 22.21
N ILE A 218 7.20 -21.95 23.35
CA ILE A 218 7.39 -20.52 23.57
C ILE A 218 8.52 -20.00 22.67
N GLN A 219 9.67 -20.69 22.65
CA GLN A 219 10.82 -20.30 21.83
C GLN A 219 10.47 -20.34 20.34
N ALA A 220 9.77 -21.39 19.87
CA ALA A 220 9.37 -21.52 18.48
C ALA A 220 8.38 -20.42 18.07
N ILE A 221 7.40 -20.07 18.89
CA ILE A 221 6.46 -18.97 18.63
C ILE A 221 7.21 -17.64 18.60
N SER A 222 8.10 -17.38 19.57
CA SER A 222 8.89 -16.13 19.61
C SER A 222 9.77 -15.98 18.38
N SER A 223 10.43 -17.08 17.94
CA SER A 223 11.23 -17.08 16.71
C SER A 223 10.37 -16.84 15.46
N ALA A 224 9.17 -17.42 15.39
CA ALA A 224 8.23 -17.19 14.29
C ALA A 224 7.78 -15.73 14.23
N ILE A 225 7.46 -15.12 15.37
CA ILE A 225 7.09 -13.69 15.45
C ILE A 225 8.26 -12.81 15.00
N ALA A 226 9.49 -13.08 15.46
CA ALA A 226 10.67 -12.35 15.05
C ALA A 226 10.91 -12.46 13.54
N LEU A 227 10.80 -13.65 12.96
CA LEU A 227 10.96 -13.86 11.52
C LEU A 227 9.86 -13.19 10.69
N ASN A 228 8.61 -13.18 11.18
CA ASN A 228 7.56 -12.40 10.55
C ASN A 228 7.89 -10.91 10.52
N THR A 229 8.40 -10.38 11.63
CA THR A 229 8.83 -8.97 11.71
C THR A 229 9.97 -8.67 10.73
N VAL A 230 10.96 -9.56 10.62
CA VAL A 230 12.02 -9.44 9.60
C VAL A 230 11.43 -9.48 8.18
N GLY A 231 10.49 -10.41 7.93
CA GLY A 231 9.76 -10.47 6.67
C GLY A 231 9.04 -9.17 6.34
N ASN A 232 8.31 -8.60 7.30
CA ASN A 232 7.62 -7.31 7.17
C ASN A 232 8.58 -6.18 6.78
N ILE A 233 9.71 -6.05 7.47
CA ILE A 233 10.73 -5.03 7.20
C ILE A 233 11.30 -5.21 5.78
N LEU A 234 11.69 -6.44 5.42
CA LEU A 234 12.19 -6.73 4.08
C LEU A 234 11.14 -6.48 3.00
N GLY A 235 9.87 -6.78 3.27
CA GLY A 235 8.76 -6.52 2.35
C GLY A 235 8.65 -5.03 2.01
N VAL A 236 8.62 -4.16 3.02
CA VAL A 236 8.56 -2.70 2.80
C VAL A 236 9.81 -2.21 2.07
N LEU A 237 11.01 -2.60 2.52
CA LEU A 237 12.26 -2.09 1.96
C LEU A 237 12.48 -2.57 0.52
N ILE A 238 12.31 -3.85 0.24
CA ILE A 238 12.56 -4.41 -1.08
C ILE A 238 11.47 -3.97 -2.07
N ILE A 239 10.20 -4.08 -1.68
CA ILE A 239 9.11 -3.67 -2.56
C ILE A 239 9.13 -2.15 -2.75
N GLY A 240 9.19 -1.34 -1.68
CA GLY A 240 9.08 0.10 -1.76
C GLY A 240 10.29 0.77 -2.42
N PHE A 241 11.52 0.36 -2.08
CA PHE A 241 12.73 1.05 -2.55
C PHE A 241 13.44 0.38 -3.73
N VAL A 242 13.09 -0.88 -4.06
CA VAL A 242 13.77 -1.60 -5.16
C VAL A 242 12.76 -2.00 -6.24
N ILE A 243 11.75 -2.82 -5.89
CA ILE A 243 10.90 -3.40 -6.96
C ILE A 243 9.99 -2.34 -7.56
N LEU A 244 9.31 -1.55 -6.75
CA LEU A 244 8.37 -0.53 -7.23
C LEU A 244 9.08 0.54 -8.11
N PRO A 245 10.19 1.18 -7.70
CA PRO A 245 10.83 2.21 -8.52
C PRO A 245 11.46 1.69 -9.83
N TYR A 246 11.99 0.46 -9.83
CA TYR A 246 12.70 -0.07 -11.01
C TYR A 246 11.81 -0.91 -11.92
N PHE A 247 10.79 -1.56 -11.40
CA PHE A 247 9.94 -2.50 -12.14
C PHE A 247 8.46 -2.11 -12.18
N GLY A 248 8.06 -1.09 -11.42
CA GLY A 248 6.70 -0.58 -11.36
C GLY A 248 5.76 -1.40 -10.46
N ALA A 249 4.57 -0.85 -10.20
CA ALA A 249 3.57 -1.44 -9.31
C ALA A 249 3.04 -2.78 -9.84
N MET A 250 2.84 -2.90 -11.14
CA MET A 250 2.33 -4.13 -11.75
C MET A 250 3.21 -5.35 -11.44
N ASN A 251 4.54 -5.22 -11.68
CA ASN A 251 5.48 -6.31 -11.41
C ASN A 251 5.63 -6.56 -9.91
N SER A 252 5.50 -5.54 -9.07
CA SER A 252 5.46 -5.67 -7.61
C SER A 252 4.27 -6.53 -7.15
N ILE A 253 3.07 -6.29 -7.69
CA ILE A 253 1.85 -7.06 -7.39
C ILE A 253 2.00 -8.50 -7.88
N ILE A 254 2.52 -8.72 -9.08
CA ILE A 254 2.78 -10.06 -9.65
C ILE A 254 3.75 -10.84 -8.76
N LEU A 255 4.84 -10.22 -8.33
CA LEU A 255 5.81 -10.86 -7.43
C LEU A 255 5.18 -11.30 -6.11
N LEU A 256 4.36 -10.44 -5.49
CA LEU A 256 3.67 -10.75 -4.22
C LEU A 256 2.64 -11.86 -4.38
N ALA A 257 1.90 -11.88 -5.49
CA ALA A 257 0.99 -12.97 -5.84
C ALA A 257 1.75 -14.29 -6.04
N TYR A 258 2.90 -14.24 -6.72
CA TYR A 258 3.76 -15.40 -6.94
C TYR A 258 4.35 -15.96 -5.65
N LEU A 259 4.83 -15.10 -4.74
CA LEU A 259 5.32 -15.52 -3.42
C LEU A 259 4.20 -16.19 -2.60
N SER A 260 2.98 -15.67 -2.65
CA SER A 260 1.81 -16.29 -2.02
C SER A 260 1.51 -17.68 -2.62
N PHE A 261 1.65 -17.83 -3.93
CA PHE A 261 1.44 -19.09 -4.61
C PHE A 261 2.53 -20.13 -4.30
N ILE A 262 3.79 -19.71 -4.12
CA ILE A 262 4.89 -20.59 -3.69
C ILE A 262 4.57 -21.28 -2.35
N ILE A 263 3.95 -20.58 -1.40
CA ILE A 263 3.51 -21.17 -0.12
C ILE A 263 2.57 -22.35 -0.38
N CYS A 264 1.61 -22.19 -1.30
CA CYS A 264 0.69 -23.26 -1.68
C CYS A 264 1.41 -24.48 -2.30
N ILE A 265 2.28 -24.25 -3.30
CA ILE A 265 3.07 -25.32 -3.95
C ILE A 265 3.83 -26.11 -2.90
N TYR A 266 4.47 -25.40 -1.99
CA TYR A 266 5.20 -26.05 -0.91
C TYR A 266 4.29 -26.91 0.00
N CYS A 267 3.14 -26.39 0.44
CA CYS A 267 2.20 -27.16 1.24
C CYS A 267 1.78 -28.47 0.55
N ILE A 268 1.64 -28.44 -0.77
CA ILE A 268 1.24 -29.63 -1.56
C ILE A 268 2.38 -30.65 -1.67
N MET A 269 3.62 -30.19 -1.85
CA MET A 269 4.77 -31.08 -1.99
C MET A 269 5.05 -31.92 -0.73
N PHE A 270 4.83 -31.31 0.43
CA PHE A 270 5.19 -31.94 1.70
C PHE A 270 4.03 -32.56 2.47
N HIS A 271 2.79 -32.42 1.98
CA HIS A 271 1.60 -32.93 2.65
C HIS A 271 0.63 -33.60 1.69
N ASN A 272 0.20 -34.82 2.04
CA ASN A 272 -0.83 -35.54 1.30
C ASN A 272 -2.23 -35.07 1.72
N PHE A 273 -2.90 -34.31 0.87
CA PHE A 273 -4.27 -33.89 1.11
C PHE A 273 -5.29 -34.91 0.56
N LYS A 274 -6.32 -35.19 1.35
CA LYS A 274 -7.46 -35.99 0.89
C LYS A 274 -8.28 -35.29 -0.21
N GLN A 275 -8.25 -33.97 -0.24
CA GLN A 275 -9.03 -33.11 -1.15
C GLN A 275 -8.18 -32.58 -2.33
N LYS A 276 -7.40 -33.45 -2.97
CA LYS A 276 -6.49 -33.07 -4.08
C LYS A 276 -7.23 -32.41 -5.26
N ILE A 277 -8.44 -32.87 -5.58
CA ILE A 277 -9.20 -32.37 -6.73
C ILE A 277 -9.56 -30.88 -6.56
N VAL A 278 -10.04 -30.48 -5.37
CA VAL A 278 -10.39 -29.09 -5.08
C VAL A 278 -9.16 -28.20 -5.15
N THR A 279 -8.04 -28.64 -4.58
CA THR A 279 -6.77 -27.89 -4.64
C THR A 279 -6.28 -27.74 -6.07
N LEU A 280 -6.32 -28.79 -6.89
CA LEU A 280 -5.92 -28.76 -8.31
C LEU A 280 -6.82 -27.83 -9.13
N PHE A 281 -8.12 -27.78 -8.85
CA PHE A 281 -9.03 -26.86 -9.50
C PHE A 281 -8.64 -25.38 -9.26
N PHE A 282 -8.36 -25.00 -8.02
CA PHE A 282 -7.93 -23.63 -7.71
C PHE A 282 -6.54 -23.31 -8.26
N ILE A 283 -5.60 -24.27 -8.28
CA ILE A 283 -4.31 -24.08 -8.97
C ILE A 283 -4.54 -23.82 -10.46
N PHE A 284 -5.41 -24.58 -11.10
CA PHE A 284 -5.77 -24.37 -12.49
C PHE A 284 -6.31 -22.95 -12.73
N LEU A 285 -7.20 -22.45 -11.85
CA LEU A 285 -7.70 -21.07 -11.94
C LEU A 285 -6.58 -20.03 -11.83
N ILE A 286 -5.63 -20.22 -10.90
CA ILE A 286 -4.48 -19.32 -10.77
C ILE A 286 -3.62 -19.36 -12.03
N VAL A 287 -3.31 -20.54 -12.56
CA VAL A 287 -2.53 -20.68 -13.79
C VAL A 287 -3.23 -19.99 -14.96
N VAL A 288 -4.53 -20.17 -15.11
CA VAL A 288 -5.32 -19.47 -16.14
C VAL A 288 -5.25 -17.97 -15.94
N ALA A 289 -5.37 -17.48 -14.71
CA ALA A 289 -5.25 -16.05 -14.41
C ALA A 289 -3.86 -15.50 -14.75
N TYR A 290 -2.79 -16.23 -14.43
CA TYR A 290 -1.41 -15.84 -14.80
C TYR A 290 -1.19 -15.81 -16.32
N LEU A 291 -1.76 -16.75 -17.07
CA LEU A 291 -1.65 -16.78 -18.53
C LEU A 291 -2.39 -15.63 -19.22
N ASN A 292 -3.37 -15.04 -18.54
CA ASN A 292 -4.18 -13.94 -19.06
C ASN A 292 -3.83 -12.59 -18.41
N LEU A 293 -2.69 -12.46 -17.73
CA LEU A 293 -2.28 -11.20 -17.13
C LEU A 293 -2.19 -10.08 -18.17
N PRO A 294 -2.66 -8.87 -17.87
CA PRO A 294 -2.43 -7.71 -18.71
C PRO A 294 -0.91 -7.47 -18.81
N LYS A 295 -0.45 -7.03 -19.98
CA LYS A 295 0.99 -6.76 -20.18
C LYS A 295 1.43 -5.47 -19.47
N ASN A 296 0.56 -4.46 -19.47
CA ASN A 296 0.76 -3.16 -18.82
C ASN A 296 -0.60 -2.63 -18.36
N PHE A 297 -0.59 -1.75 -17.37
CA PHE A 297 -1.77 -0.92 -17.05
C PHE A 297 -2.05 0.06 -18.19
N ASN A 298 -3.32 0.40 -18.39
CA ASN A 298 -3.69 1.47 -19.30
C ASN A 298 -3.46 2.83 -18.62
N HIS A 299 -2.29 3.43 -18.87
CA HIS A 299 -1.90 4.72 -18.28
C HIS A 299 -2.84 5.86 -18.66
N ASN A 300 -3.45 5.83 -19.87
CA ASN A 300 -4.45 6.80 -20.28
C ASN A 300 -5.66 6.80 -19.34
N ARG A 301 -6.08 5.61 -18.86
CA ARG A 301 -7.16 5.48 -17.88
C ARG A 301 -6.73 5.82 -16.48
N LEU A 302 -5.53 5.38 -16.05
CA LEU A 302 -5.04 5.65 -14.70
C LEU A 302 -4.84 7.15 -14.44
N ALA A 303 -4.45 7.90 -15.47
CA ALA A 303 -4.08 9.31 -15.32
C ALA A 303 -5.23 10.30 -15.62
N THR A 304 -6.49 9.86 -15.68
CA THR A 304 -7.63 10.75 -15.96
C THR A 304 -7.95 11.75 -14.86
N GLY A 305 -7.46 11.56 -13.63
CA GLY A 305 -7.76 12.43 -12.49
C GLY A 305 -9.21 12.36 -11.99
N SER A 306 -9.95 11.34 -12.40
CA SER A 306 -11.37 11.19 -12.05
C SER A 306 -11.63 11.08 -10.56
N ASN A 307 -10.65 10.64 -9.78
CA ASN A 307 -10.69 10.63 -8.32
C ASN A 307 -10.71 12.04 -7.69
N VAL A 308 -10.22 13.05 -8.40
CA VAL A 308 -10.20 14.45 -7.94
C VAL A 308 -11.47 15.16 -8.33
N TYR A 309 -11.86 15.03 -9.61
CA TYR A 309 -12.90 15.82 -10.23
C TYR A 309 -14.26 15.11 -10.27
N PHE A 310 -14.31 13.80 -10.04
CA PHE A 310 -15.48 12.92 -10.20
C PHE A 310 -16.11 13.02 -11.59
N LYS A 311 -15.27 13.26 -12.60
CA LYS A 311 -15.58 13.24 -14.01
C LYS A 311 -14.36 12.87 -14.82
N GLU A 312 -14.55 12.50 -16.08
CA GLU A 312 -13.46 12.16 -16.97
C GLU A 312 -13.00 13.42 -17.73
N TYR A 313 -11.70 13.71 -17.64
CA TYR A 313 -11.04 14.70 -18.49
C TYR A 313 -10.18 13.97 -19.51
N ASN A 314 -10.29 14.39 -20.77
CA ASN A 314 -9.44 13.86 -21.83
C ASN A 314 -8.34 14.90 -22.15
N TYR A 315 -7.13 14.61 -21.69
CA TYR A 315 -5.93 15.41 -21.98
C TYR A 315 -5.12 14.88 -23.18
N GLY A 316 -5.67 13.93 -23.95
CA GLY A 316 -4.97 13.27 -25.04
C GLY A 316 -4.33 11.94 -24.63
N GLU A 317 -3.34 11.49 -25.40
CA GLU A 317 -2.64 10.23 -25.18
C GLU A 317 -1.42 10.41 -24.28
N VAL A 318 -1.16 9.45 -23.39
CA VAL A 318 0.05 9.43 -22.57
C VAL A 318 1.24 9.06 -23.44
N ILE A 319 2.13 10.03 -23.69
CA ILE A 319 3.35 9.85 -24.49
C ILE A 319 4.58 9.50 -23.65
N ALA A 320 4.56 9.84 -22.37
CA ALA A 320 5.60 9.49 -21.41
C ALA A 320 5.02 9.36 -20.01
N HIS A 321 5.57 8.44 -19.23
CA HIS A 321 5.20 8.26 -17.83
C HIS A 321 6.40 7.79 -17.01
N HIS A 322 6.34 8.05 -15.72
CA HIS A 322 7.26 7.49 -14.72
C HIS A 322 6.50 7.22 -13.43
N GLU A 323 6.85 6.12 -12.77
CA GLU A 323 6.24 5.67 -11.53
C GLU A 323 7.30 5.68 -10.42
N SER A 324 7.07 6.47 -9.36
CA SER A 324 7.99 6.58 -8.23
C SER A 324 7.25 6.54 -6.90
N LEU A 325 7.94 6.16 -5.84
CA LEU A 325 7.34 6.04 -4.51
C LEU A 325 6.92 7.38 -3.93
N ASP A 326 7.67 8.43 -4.18
CA ASP A 326 7.48 9.80 -3.68
C ASP A 326 6.52 10.62 -4.55
N GLY A 327 6.57 10.44 -5.88
CA GLY A 327 5.74 11.16 -6.85
C GLY A 327 4.45 10.43 -7.26
N GLY A 328 4.36 9.13 -7.02
CA GLY A 328 3.30 8.30 -7.58
C GLY A 328 3.47 8.10 -9.08
N LEU A 329 2.42 8.33 -9.86
CA LEU A 329 2.43 8.25 -11.33
C LEU A 329 2.47 9.66 -11.93
N THR A 330 3.60 10.05 -12.52
CA THR A 330 3.74 11.28 -13.32
C THR A 330 3.62 10.94 -14.79
N THR A 331 2.79 11.69 -15.53
CA THR A 331 2.48 11.45 -16.94
C THR A 331 2.57 12.72 -17.75
N VAL A 332 2.99 12.59 -19.01
CA VAL A 332 2.89 13.64 -20.05
C VAL A 332 1.87 13.16 -21.07
N HIS A 333 0.84 13.94 -21.26
CA HIS A 333 -0.20 13.71 -22.25
C HIS A 333 0.02 14.61 -23.46
N GLU A 334 -0.31 14.13 -24.64
CA GLU A 334 -0.30 14.91 -25.86
C GLU A 334 -1.69 14.91 -26.49
N SER A 335 -2.24 16.09 -26.72
CA SER A 335 -3.49 16.31 -27.43
C SER A 335 -3.28 17.10 -28.71
N HIS A 336 -3.96 16.69 -29.78
CA HIS A 336 -3.92 17.36 -31.08
C HIS A 336 -5.12 18.30 -31.22
N MET A 337 -4.85 19.56 -31.51
CA MET A 337 -5.87 20.57 -31.78
C MET A 337 -6.22 20.60 -33.28
N PRO A 338 -7.41 21.12 -33.66
CA PRO A 338 -7.86 21.17 -35.07
C PRO A 338 -6.92 21.84 -36.04
N ASN A 339 -5.97 22.66 -35.57
CA ASN A 339 -5.02 23.42 -36.37
C ASN A 339 -3.63 22.77 -36.47
N ASP A 340 -3.55 21.46 -36.32
CA ASP A 340 -2.30 20.70 -36.33
C ASP A 340 -1.31 21.10 -35.22
N ARG A 341 -1.84 21.73 -34.15
CA ARG A 341 -1.08 22.10 -32.96
C ARG A 341 -1.19 21.06 -31.91
N THR A 342 -0.10 20.75 -31.26
CA THR A 342 -0.06 19.84 -30.12
C THR A 342 0.04 20.60 -28.82
N ILE A 343 -0.68 20.13 -27.79
CA ILE A 343 -0.58 20.60 -26.41
C ILE A 343 -0.10 19.43 -25.58
N ARG A 344 0.96 19.64 -24.81
CA ARG A 344 1.45 18.70 -23.82
C ARG A 344 1.02 19.12 -22.43
N THR A 345 0.51 18.15 -21.69
CA THR A 345 -0.01 18.35 -20.33
C THR A 345 0.75 17.45 -19.38
N LEU A 346 1.37 18.03 -18.36
CA LEU A 346 2.01 17.32 -17.27
C LEU A 346 0.99 17.07 -16.16
N GLN A 347 0.92 15.83 -15.67
CA GLN A 347 0.05 15.43 -14.55
C GLN A 347 0.80 14.58 -13.55
N THR A 348 0.38 14.63 -12.28
CA THR A 348 0.82 13.73 -11.21
C THR A 348 -0.39 13.14 -10.52
N ASN A 349 -0.52 11.80 -10.53
CA ASN A 349 -1.68 11.07 -10.02
C ASN A 349 -3.01 11.59 -10.61
N GLY A 350 -3.01 11.91 -11.91
CA GLY A 350 -4.13 12.49 -12.62
C GLY A 350 -4.45 13.95 -12.26
N LYS A 351 -3.68 14.59 -11.37
CA LYS A 351 -3.82 16.00 -11.06
C LYS A 351 -3.03 16.82 -12.06
N PHE A 352 -3.68 17.80 -12.65
CA PHE A 352 -3.08 18.75 -13.55
C PHE A 352 -1.94 19.53 -12.88
N GLN A 353 -0.78 19.60 -13.54
CA GLN A 353 0.39 20.36 -13.11
C GLN A 353 0.64 21.55 -14.02
N GLY A 354 0.39 21.43 -15.31
CA GLY A 354 0.53 22.49 -16.27
C GLY A 354 0.59 22.00 -17.72
N THR A 355 0.56 22.98 -18.64
CA THR A 355 0.70 22.75 -20.08
C THR A 355 1.88 23.53 -20.65
N ASP A 356 2.33 23.16 -21.84
CA ASP A 356 3.42 23.82 -22.57
C ASP A 356 2.96 25.02 -23.44
N ARG A 357 1.65 25.31 -23.49
CA ARG A 357 1.08 26.33 -24.34
C ARG A 357 0.05 27.22 -23.65
N SER A 358 -0.08 28.45 -24.15
CA SER A 358 -1.02 29.45 -23.63
C SER A 358 -2.49 29.13 -23.86
N GLU A 359 -2.81 28.31 -24.87
CA GLU A 359 -4.16 27.79 -25.10
C GLU A 359 -4.63 26.80 -24.03
N GLY A 360 -3.70 26.28 -23.21
CA GLY A 360 -3.99 25.51 -22.00
C GLY A 360 -4.03 26.39 -20.75
N GLU A 361 -3.91 25.77 -19.59
CA GLU A 361 -3.91 26.48 -18.30
C GLU A 361 -2.51 27.02 -17.92
N MET A 362 -1.80 27.65 -18.87
CA MET A 362 -0.50 28.28 -18.62
C MET A 362 -0.60 29.60 -17.87
N ILE A 363 -1.73 30.34 -17.99
CA ILE A 363 -1.90 31.65 -17.39
C ILE A 363 -1.60 31.73 -15.90
N PRO A 364 -2.10 30.80 -15.05
CA PRO A 364 -1.74 30.78 -13.63
C PRO A 364 -0.24 30.60 -13.39
N GLN A 365 0.44 29.79 -14.20
CA GLN A 365 1.88 29.53 -14.08
C GLN A 365 2.71 30.76 -14.46
N LEU A 366 2.27 31.51 -15.49
CA LEU A 366 2.84 32.83 -15.83
C LEU A 366 2.67 33.79 -14.65
N GLY A 367 1.49 33.81 -14.01
CA GLY A 367 1.20 34.63 -12.84
C GLY A 367 2.15 34.38 -11.67
N PHE A 368 2.49 33.14 -11.39
CA PHE A 368 3.44 32.79 -10.32
C PHE A 368 4.84 33.37 -10.55
N GLY A 369 5.26 33.53 -11.80
CA GLY A 369 6.53 34.18 -12.15
C GLY A 369 6.40 35.73 -12.22
N LEU A 370 5.38 36.22 -12.92
CA LEU A 370 5.26 37.65 -13.26
C LEU A 370 4.84 38.52 -12.06
N VAL A 371 3.91 38.06 -11.22
CA VAL A 371 3.39 38.86 -10.10
C VAL A 371 4.48 39.22 -9.09
N PRO A 372 5.34 38.30 -8.62
CA PRO A 372 6.46 38.68 -7.75
C PRO A 372 7.42 39.66 -8.37
N LEU A 373 7.63 39.62 -9.71
CA LEU A 373 8.52 40.53 -10.41
C LEU A 373 8.06 41.97 -10.31
N LEU A 374 6.76 42.25 -10.19
CA LEU A 374 6.21 43.61 -10.02
C LEU A 374 6.61 44.21 -8.67
N HIS A 375 6.94 43.38 -7.68
CA HIS A 375 7.27 43.81 -6.32
C HIS A 375 8.76 43.66 -5.98
N THR A 376 9.56 43.05 -6.86
CA THR A 376 10.96 42.74 -6.61
C THR A 376 11.86 43.65 -7.43
N LYS A 377 12.70 44.45 -6.75
CA LYS A 377 13.67 45.37 -7.40
C LYS A 377 15.04 44.69 -7.62
N GLN A 378 15.43 43.80 -6.72
CA GLN A 378 16.70 43.08 -6.78
C GLN A 378 16.48 41.72 -7.44
N ARG A 379 17.45 41.30 -8.27
CA ARG A 379 17.36 40.03 -9.04
C ARG A 379 18.60 39.17 -8.87
N ASN A 380 19.15 39.16 -7.65
CA ASN A 380 20.34 38.37 -7.34
C ASN A 380 19.99 36.89 -7.17
N ASP A 381 19.04 36.61 -6.28
CA ASP A 381 18.73 35.23 -5.85
C ASP A 381 17.23 34.99 -5.96
N ALA A 382 16.84 33.78 -6.45
CA ALA A 382 15.46 33.33 -6.49
C ALA A 382 15.38 31.85 -6.09
N LEU A 383 14.36 31.51 -5.30
CA LEU A 383 14.00 30.13 -4.95
C LEU A 383 12.63 29.81 -5.53
N VAL A 384 12.56 28.76 -6.36
CA VAL A 384 11.31 28.19 -6.87
C VAL A 384 11.03 26.88 -6.16
N ILE A 385 9.92 26.80 -5.46
CA ILE A 385 9.45 25.60 -4.80
C ILE A 385 8.34 24.98 -5.66
N GLY A 386 8.60 23.80 -6.20
CA GLY A 386 7.76 23.13 -7.20
C GLY A 386 8.15 23.54 -8.63
N TYR A 387 8.76 22.59 -9.37
CA TYR A 387 9.20 22.84 -10.74
C TYR A 387 8.02 22.88 -11.74
N GLY A 388 7.10 21.92 -11.59
CA GLY A 388 5.98 21.77 -12.52
C GLY A 388 6.44 21.63 -13.97
N THR A 389 5.92 22.47 -14.87
CA THR A 389 6.35 22.55 -16.29
C THR A 389 7.60 23.40 -16.51
N GLY A 390 8.20 23.95 -15.46
CA GLY A 390 9.35 24.86 -15.56
C GLY A 390 9.01 26.30 -16.01
N THR A 391 7.75 26.60 -16.27
CA THR A 391 7.30 27.93 -16.79
C THR A 391 7.68 29.04 -15.83
N THR A 392 7.43 28.92 -14.52
CA THR A 392 7.81 29.94 -13.53
C THR A 392 9.32 30.12 -13.47
N THR A 393 10.08 29.04 -13.49
CA THR A 393 11.55 29.07 -13.52
C THR A 393 12.08 29.81 -14.74
N LYS A 394 11.52 29.51 -15.93
CA LYS A 394 11.88 30.16 -17.17
C LYS A 394 11.64 31.68 -17.12
N ILE A 395 10.49 32.11 -16.58
CA ILE A 395 10.16 33.55 -16.45
C ILE A 395 11.18 34.26 -15.57
N LEU A 396 11.54 33.71 -14.44
CA LEU A 396 12.52 34.30 -13.53
C LEU A 396 13.91 34.33 -14.15
N TYR A 397 14.29 33.30 -14.88
CA TYR A 397 15.55 33.28 -15.63
C TYR A 397 15.59 34.37 -16.70
N GLU A 398 14.55 34.51 -17.51
CA GLU A 398 14.43 35.54 -18.54
C GLU A 398 14.33 36.96 -17.94
N ALA A 399 13.84 37.09 -16.70
CA ALA A 399 13.83 38.33 -15.95
C ALA A 399 15.22 38.74 -15.41
N GLY A 400 16.24 37.90 -15.55
CA GLY A 400 17.65 38.21 -15.24
C GLY A 400 18.03 37.98 -13.77
N PHE A 401 17.44 36.97 -13.09
CA PHE A 401 17.97 36.53 -11.81
C PHE A 401 19.32 35.82 -12.02
N GLU A 402 20.31 36.20 -11.20
CA GLU A 402 21.68 35.69 -11.31
C GLU A 402 21.84 34.26 -10.77
N ASN A 403 21.22 34.00 -9.63
CA ASN A 403 21.22 32.69 -9.00
C ASN A 403 19.79 32.18 -8.84
N MET A 404 19.55 30.94 -9.24
CA MET A 404 18.24 30.32 -9.11
C MET A 404 18.35 28.93 -8.52
N ASP A 405 17.71 28.73 -7.38
CA ASP A 405 17.50 27.43 -6.81
C ASP A 405 16.08 26.94 -7.12
N VAL A 406 15.99 25.72 -7.63
CA VAL A 406 14.71 25.08 -7.93
C VAL A 406 14.61 23.76 -7.17
N VAL A 407 13.57 23.62 -6.36
CA VAL A 407 13.35 22.45 -5.52
C VAL A 407 12.00 21.83 -5.87
N ASP A 408 12.00 20.53 -6.12
CA ASP A 408 10.78 19.73 -6.26
C ASP A 408 10.88 18.47 -5.42
N ILE A 409 9.75 17.95 -4.97
CA ILE A 409 9.69 16.70 -4.19
C ILE A 409 9.96 15.48 -5.06
N SER A 410 9.63 15.57 -6.36
CA SER A 410 9.76 14.47 -7.32
C SER A 410 10.78 14.79 -8.41
N ASN A 411 11.80 13.92 -8.51
CA ASN A 411 12.77 14.00 -9.62
C ASN A 411 12.13 13.70 -10.99
N ASP A 412 11.01 12.99 -11.01
CA ASP A 412 10.30 12.61 -12.23
C ASP A 412 9.74 13.83 -12.95
N ILE A 413 9.31 14.84 -12.18
CA ILE A 413 8.83 16.12 -12.74
C ILE A 413 9.91 16.79 -13.57
N PHE A 414 11.15 16.87 -13.07
CA PHE A 414 12.28 17.43 -13.84
C PHE A 414 12.55 16.63 -15.12
N THR A 415 12.49 15.30 -15.01
CA THR A 415 12.78 14.41 -16.14
C THR A 415 11.71 14.49 -17.23
N LEU A 416 10.43 14.57 -16.85
CA LEU A 416 9.30 14.51 -17.77
C LEU A 416 8.92 15.89 -18.30
N ALA A 417 9.11 16.97 -17.54
CA ALA A 417 8.83 18.33 -18.02
C ALA A 417 9.74 18.77 -19.18
N ASN A 418 10.85 18.08 -19.40
CA ASN A 418 11.78 18.32 -20.51
C ASN A 418 11.46 17.51 -21.78
N LYS A 419 10.40 16.69 -21.77
CA LYS A 419 9.92 15.91 -22.93
C LYS A 419 8.75 16.58 -23.62
#